data_f20fcc79bcf379286375b1d4f4f4c482
#
_entry.id   f20fcc79bcf379286375b1d4f4f4c482
#
_cell.length_a   1.000
_cell.length_b   1.000
_cell.length_c   1.000
_cell.angle_alpha   90.00
_cell.angle_beta   90.00
_cell.angle_gamma   90.00
#
_symmetry.space_group_name_H-M   'P 1'
#
loop_
_entity.id
_entity.type
_entity.pdbx_description
1 polymer ?
#
loop_
_entity_poly.entity_id
_entity_poly.type
_entity_poly.pdbx_seq_one_letter_code
_entity_poly.pdbx_strand_id
1 'polypeptide(L)'
;KELMDKMKGRGAKNYVVFLTRGAELFARCFHRYSTGDLVERQRYVFARDGSVRYGSDNGINWSVRNDFREPVFCKCCMGYNYDNSYSVLNIKAIDKSDMRYSQYQHYHGNMLICYLHAYCKHPNLEYLMKQGYDVTSVRYTGWWGYQEKFLLSQRVNWKSNDLLKMLGLNKTEFKALKGSEHLWEQYLDYREEYPKLRPEDILNIAEVFKGEHGTLERLVRITGLTPQRVARYIHEQKMTPLDYSDYLEQCETLEYNIHDTMIALPHDFWTMHNRLTQIINYEHDELVLQNFTKRLAERVCLEFSADGLLVRQPHSLKEIEDEGRILSHCVGGYAERHAMGKLSIMFLRKASEPNKPYYTVEV
;
A
#
# COMPACT_ATOMS: atom_id res chain seq x y z
N LYS A 1 -23.05 -26.89 -26.50
CA LYS A 1 -24.22 -25.99 -26.58
C LYS A 1 -24.40 -25.22 -25.28
N GLU A 2 -24.49 -25.85 -24.10
CA GLU A 2 -24.67 -25.21 -22.79
C GLU A 2 -23.59 -24.15 -22.47
N LEU A 3 -22.31 -24.43 -22.75
CA LEU A 3 -21.23 -23.49 -22.57
C LEU A 3 -21.35 -22.29 -23.52
N MET A 4 -21.69 -22.55 -24.78
CA MET A 4 -21.92 -21.49 -25.77
C MET A 4 -23.09 -20.59 -25.38
N ASP A 5 -24.16 -21.16 -24.79
CA ASP A 5 -25.29 -20.40 -24.30
C ASP A 5 -24.90 -19.47 -23.11
N LYS A 6 -24.04 -19.95 -22.21
CA LYS A 6 -23.51 -19.14 -21.10
C LYS A 6 -22.60 -17.98 -21.58
N MET A 7 -21.99 -18.10 -22.76
CA MET A 7 -21.13 -17.10 -23.36
C MET A 7 -21.89 -16.07 -24.23
N LYS A 8 -23.21 -16.17 -24.37
CA LYS A 8 -24.03 -15.23 -25.14
C LYS A 8 -24.07 -13.85 -24.48
N GLY A 9 -24.28 -12.82 -25.29
CA GLY A 9 -24.45 -11.44 -24.89
C GLY A 9 -23.83 -10.47 -25.91
N ARG A 10 -23.98 -9.17 -25.71
CA ARG A 10 -23.43 -8.14 -26.61
C ARG A 10 -22.00 -7.71 -26.19
N GLY A 11 -21.20 -7.28 -27.16
CA GLY A 11 -19.84 -6.74 -26.98
C GLY A 11 -18.75 -7.82 -26.91
N ALA A 12 -17.50 -7.41 -27.09
CA ALA A 12 -16.34 -8.28 -26.97
C ALA A 12 -16.11 -8.70 -25.50
N LYS A 13 -15.83 -9.99 -25.26
CA LYS A 13 -15.59 -10.53 -23.91
C LYS A 13 -14.62 -11.70 -23.94
N ASN A 14 -13.84 -11.82 -22.87
CA ASN A 14 -12.96 -12.94 -22.64
C ASN A 14 -13.57 -13.92 -21.63
N TYR A 15 -13.37 -15.22 -21.86
CA TYR A 15 -13.85 -16.29 -21.02
C TYR A 15 -12.73 -17.29 -20.76
N VAL A 16 -12.63 -17.79 -19.54
CA VAL A 16 -11.88 -19.00 -19.20
C VAL A 16 -12.86 -20.09 -18.84
N VAL A 17 -12.81 -21.19 -19.57
CA VAL A 17 -13.56 -22.40 -19.25
C VAL A 17 -12.60 -23.42 -18.70
N PHE A 18 -12.83 -23.90 -17.50
CA PHE A 18 -11.97 -24.91 -16.89
C PHE A 18 -12.76 -26.09 -16.34
N LEU A 19 -12.12 -27.25 -16.30
CA LEU A 19 -12.68 -28.49 -15.77
C LEU A 19 -11.56 -29.37 -15.23
N THR A 20 -11.87 -30.12 -14.20
CA THR A 20 -10.99 -31.19 -13.71
C THR A 20 -11.33 -32.51 -14.40
N ARG A 21 -10.32 -33.29 -14.74
CA ARG A 21 -10.45 -34.64 -15.28
C ARG A 21 -9.34 -35.53 -14.73
N GLY A 22 -9.67 -36.32 -13.73
CA GLY A 22 -8.69 -37.15 -13.02
C GLY A 22 -7.64 -36.26 -12.29
N ALA A 23 -6.36 -36.44 -12.64
CA ALA A 23 -5.25 -35.69 -12.04
C ALA A 23 -4.90 -34.40 -12.81
N GLU A 24 -5.67 -34.05 -13.83
CA GLU A 24 -5.41 -32.90 -14.69
C GLU A 24 -6.54 -31.86 -14.58
N LEU A 25 -6.15 -30.57 -14.74
CA LEU A 25 -7.07 -29.45 -14.91
C LEU A 25 -6.85 -28.84 -16.29
N PHE A 26 -7.93 -28.77 -17.05
CA PHE A 26 -7.97 -28.16 -18.37
C PHE A 26 -8.52 -26.75 -18.25
N ALA A 27 -7.81 -25.76 -18.77
CA ALA A 27 -8.28 -24.38 -18.88
C ALA A 27 -8.21 -23.94 -20.35
N ARG A 28 -9.32 -23.45 -20.89
CA ARG A 28 -9.43 -22.97 -22.27
C ARG A 28 -9.88 -21.52 -22.26
N CYS A 29 -9.10 -20.66 -22.91
CA CYS A 29 -9.36 -19.24 -22.99
C CYS A 29 -10.01 -18.90 -24.35
N PHE A 30 -11.16 -18.25 -24.30
CA PHE A 30 -11.92 -17.85 -25.48
C PHE A 30 -12.07 -16.33 -25.51
N HIS A 31 -11.96 -15.79 -26.72
CA HIS A 31 -12.37 -14.43 -27.03
C HIS A 31 -13.67 -14.46 -27.83
N ARG A 32 -14.65 -13.68 -27.41
CA ARG A 32 -15.85 -13.42 -28.15
C ARG A 32 -15.79 -12.02 -28.72
N TYR A 33 -15.81 -11.91 -30.04
CA TYR A 33 -15.85 -10.64 -30.76
C TYR A 33 -17.24 -9.98 -30.63
N SER A 34 -17.30 -8.70 -30.99
CA SER A 34 -18.58 -7.96 -31.06
C SER A 34 -19.55 -8.51 -32.10
N THR A 35 -19.03 -9.15 -33.14
CA THR A 35 -19.79 -9.91 -34.15
C THR A 35 -20.51 -11.14 -33.58
N GLY A 36 -20.13 -11.61 -32.41
CA GLY A 36 -20.63 -12.84 -31.80
C GLY A 36 -19.73 -14.06 -32.00
N ASP A 37 -18.71 -13.94 -32.87
CA ASP A 37 -17.77 -15.03 -33.13
C ASP A 37 -16.98 -15.36 -31.88
N LEU A 38 -16.86 -16.66 -31.60
CA LEU A 38 -16.13 -17.20 -30.45
C LEU A 38 -14.88 -17.92 -30.94
N VAL A 39 -13.71 -17.42 -30.56
CA VAL A 39 -12.41 -18.00 -30.95
C VAL A 39 -11.67 -18.45 -29.70
N GLU A 40 -11.18 -19.71 -29.71
CA GLU A 40 -10.27 -20.22 -28.69
C GLU A 40 -8.87 -19.69 -28.97
N ARG A 41 -8.32 -18.90 -28.03
CA ARG A 41 -7.03 -18.26 -28.15
C ARG A 41 -5.91 -19.03 -27.50
N GLN A 42 -6.19 -19.63 -26.35
CA GLN A 42 -5.20 -20.39 -25.58
C GLN A 42 -5.86 -21.53 -24.85
N ARG A 43 -5.07 -22.58 -24.59
CA ARG A 43 -5.43 -23.69 -23.73
C ARG A 43 -4.26 -24.11 -22.88
N TYR A 44 -4.58 -24.56 -21.67
CA TYR A 44 -3.66 -25.09 -20.70
C TYR A 44 -4.15 -26.44 -20.20
N VAL A 45 -3.20 -27.34 -19.94
CA VAL A 45 -3.45 -28.57 -19.18
C VAL A 45 -2.42 -28.58 -18.06
N PHE A 46 -2.91 -28.46 -16.84
CA PHE A 46 -2.13 -28.52 -15.63
C PHE A 46 -2.20 -29.92 -15.05
N ALA A 47 -1.06 -30.48 -14.66
CA ALA A 47 -1.00 -31.77 -13.99
C ALA A 47 -0.56 -31.60 -12.53
N ARG A 48 -0.86 -32.58 -11.67
CA ARG A 48 -0.51 -32.53 -10.23
C ARG A 48 0.99 -32.53 -9.94
N ASP A 49 1.80 -33.02 -10.86
CA ASP A 49 3.26 -32.96 -10.76
C ASP A 49 3.84 -31.55 -11.03
N GLY A 50 2.94 -30.59 -11.37
CA GLY A 50 3.31 -29.23 -11.71
C GLY A 50 3.66 -29.03 -13.19
N SER A 51 3.64 -30.08 -14.01
CA SER A 51 3.84 -29.95 -15.47
C SER A 51 2.68 -29.21 -16.12
N VAL A 52 2.99 -28.44 -17.16
CA VAL A 52 2.03 -27.65 -17.93
C VAL A 52 2.22 -27.90 -19.41
N ARG A 53 1.13 -28.22 -20.07
CA ARG A 53 1.06 -28.24 -21.53
C ARG A 53 0.22 -27.04 -21.96
N TYR A 54 0.66 -26.27 -22.94
CA TYR A 54 -0.12 -25.15 -23.44
C TYR A 54 -0.11 -25.11 -24.99
N GLY A 55 -1.12 -24.51 -25.56
CA GLY A 55 -1.25 -24.28 -27.00
C GLY A 55 -1.91 -22.92 -27.28
N SER A 56 -1.61 -22.34 -28.45
CA SER A 56 -2.21 -21.09 -28.95
C SER A 56 -2.76 -21.24 -30.35
N ASP A 57 -3.54 -20.26 -30.84
CA ASP A 57 -4.23 -20.25 -32.15
C ASP A 57 -3.32 -20.54 -33.36
N ASN A 58 -2.05 -20.17 -33.30
CA ASN A 58 -1.15 -20.17 -34.47
C ASN A 58 -0.49 -21.54 -34.77
N GLY A 59 -1.05 -22.59 -34.28
CA GLY A 59 -0.59 -23.96 -34.52
C GLY A 59 -0.52 -24.75 -33.23
N ILE A 60 -0.93 -25.99 -33.29
CA ILE A 60 -0.95 -26.93 -32.17
C ILE A 60 0.49 -27.37 -31.84
N ASN A 61 1.31 -26.44 -31.38
CA ASN A 61 2.59 -26.79 -30.78
C ASN A 61 2.37 -26.90 -29.26
N TRP A 62 2.03 -28.08 -28.81
CA TRP A 62 2.05 -28.43 -27.40
C TRP A 62 3.50 -28.38 -26.92
N SER A 63 3.90 -27.27 -26.26
CA SER A 63 5.14 -27.25 -25.53
C SER A 63 4.92 -27.77 -24.11
N VAL A 64 5.68 -28.77 -23.72
CA VAL A 64 5.74 -29.25 -22.33
C VAL A 64 6.77 -28.38 -21.61
N ARG A 65 6.35 -27.64 -20.62
CA ARG A 65 7.26 -26.94 -19.72
C ARG A 65 7.14 -27.53 -18.33
N ASN A 66 8.25 -28.05 -17.81
CA ASN A 66 8.33 -28.56 -16.45
C ASN A 66 8.62 -27.45 -15.42
N ASP A 67 8.99 -26.26 -15.90
CA ASP A 67 9.39 -25.10 -15.12
C ASP A 67 8.42 -23.91 -15.30
N PHE A 68 7.14 -24.18 -15.35
CA PHE A 68 6.13 -23.13 -15.45
C PHE A 68 6.24 -22.19 -14.24
N ARG A 69 7.07 -21.18 -14.38
CA ARG A 69 7.26 -20.17 -13.34
C ARG A 69 6.23 -19.05 -13.42
N GLU A 70 5.70 -18.79 -14.64
CA GLU A 70 4.68 -17.75 -14.87
C GLU A 70 3.93 -18.05 -16.20
N PRO A 71 2.63 -17.75 -16.30
CA PRO A 71 1.99 -17.64 -17.61
C PRO A 71 2.71 -16.54 -18.38
N VAL A 72 3.04 -16.79 -19.65
CA VAL A 72 3.79 -15.87 -20.50
C VAL A 72 2.92 -14.68 -20.93
N PHE A 73 2.35 -13.96 -19.96
CA PHE A 73 1.59 -12.75 -20.19
C PHE A 73 2.29 -11.58 -19.49
N CYS A 74 3.36 -11.13 -20.09
CA CYS A 74 4.00 -9.90 -19.67
C CYS A 74 3.24 -8.72 -20.30
N LYS A 75 2.67 -7.83 -19.51
CA LYS A 75 2.14 -6.56 -20.00
C LYS A 75 3.20 -5.75 -20.75
N CYS A 76 4.48 -5.91 -20.40
CA CYS A 76 5.58 -5.20 -21.05
C CYS A 76 5.86 -5.70 -22.48
N CYS A 77 5.55 -6.97 -22.79
CA CYS A 77 5.68 -7.52 -24.15
C CYS A 77 4.52 -7.11 -25.08
N MET A 78 3.51 -6.41 -24.56
CA MET A 78 2.32 -5.99 -25.30
C MET A 78 2.51 -4.74 -26.14
N GLY A 79 3.71 -4.13 -26.13
CA GLY A 79 3.97 -2.91 -26.87
C GLY A 79 3.95 -3.05 -28.40
N TYR A 80 3.97 -4.28 -28.96
CA TYR A 80 4.15 -4.49 -30.39
C TYR A 80 3.29 -5.58 -31.06
N ASN A 81 2.40 -6.28 -30.35
CA ASN A 81 1.48 -7.22 -30.99
C ASN A 81 0.04 -6.93 -30.57
N TYR A 82 -0.74 -6.40 -31.48
CA TYR A 82 -2.15 -6.02 -31.37
C TYR A 82 -3.12 -7.18 -31.01
N ASP A 83 -2.65 -8.40 -30.92
CA ASP A 83 -3.47 -9.61 -30.71
C ASP A 83 -3.52 -10.09 -29.24
N ASN A 84 -2.85 -9.44 -28.31
CA ASN A 84 -2.85 -9.84 -26.90
C ASN A 84 -3.98 -9.19 -26.08
N SER A 85 -5.19 -9.27 -26.59
CA SER A 85 -6.42 -8.82 -25.93
C SER A 85 -6.78 -9.57 -24.65
N TYR A 86 -5.90 -10.47 -24.17
CA TYR A 86 -6.10 -11.28 -22.95
C TYR A 86 -5.70 -10.61 -21.65
N SER A 87 -4.99 -9.51 -21.70
CA SER A 87 -4.65 -8.72 -20.51
C SER A 87 -5.85 -8.01 -19.90
N VAL A 88 -7.04 -8.41 -20.29
CA VAL A 88 -8.22 -7.62 -19.96
C VAL A 88 -8.78 -8.03 -18.62
N LEU A 89 -8.92 -7.03 -17.80
CA LEU A 89 -9.53 -6.93 -16.48
C LEU A 89 -10.92 -7.59 -16.31
N ASN A 90 -11.50 -8.25 -17.34
CA ASN A 90 -12.85 -8.77 -17.33
C ASN A 90 -12.95 -10.19 -17.93
N ILE A 91 -12.13 -11.14 -17.45
CA ILE A 91 -12.34 -12.56 -17.78
C ILE A 91 -13.48 -13.10 -16.93
N LYS A 92 -14.50 -13.63 -17.59
CA LYS A 92 -15.55 -14.41 -16.95
C LYS A 92 -15.14 -15.88 -16.90
N ALA A 93 -15.00 -16.43 -15.72
CA ALA A 93 -14.75 -17.85 -15.53
C ALA A 93 -16.06 -18.66 -15.64
N ILE A 94 -15.98 -19.81 -16.30
CA ILE A 94 -17.06 -20.80 -16.40
C ILE A 94 -16.52 -22.11 -15.85
N ASP A 95 -16.95 -22.45 -14.65
CA ASP A 95 -16.47 -23.60 -13.90
C ASP A 95 -17.30 -24.87 -14.27
N LYS A 96 -16.57 -25.92 -14.63
CA LYS A 96 -17.06 -27.28 -14.78
C LYS A 96 -16.16 -28.26 -14.02
N SER A 97 -15.45 -27.76 -13.01
CA SER A 97 -14.51 -28.50 -12.16
C SER A 97 -15.19 -28.97 -10.87
N ASP A 98 -14.44 -29.72 -10.08
CA ASP A 98 -14.82 -30.15 -8.73
C ASP A 98 -14.47 -29.11 -7.66
N MET A 99 -14.16 -27.87 -8.02
CA MET A 99 -13.86 -26.77 -7.10
C MET A 99 -15.10 -26.40 -6.28
N ARG A 100 -15.15 -26.86 -5.03
CA ARG A 100 -16.34 -26.75 -4.17
C ARG A 100 -16.55 -25.36 -3.62
N TYR A 101 -15.48 -24.63 -3.39
CA TYR A 101 -15.52 -23.38 -2.62
C TYR A 101 -15.50 -22.15 -3.51
N SER A 102 -15.24 -22.33 -4.82
CA SER A 102 -15.28 -21.27 -5.84
C SER A 102 -14.33 -20.09 -5.57
N GLN A 103 -13.23 -20.32 -4.87
CA GLN A 103 -12.25 -19.28 -4.50
C GLN A 103 -11.54 -18.68 -5.72
N TYR A 104 -11.52 -19.37 -6.85
CA TYR A 104 -11.05 -18.85 -8.14
C TYR A 104 -11.74 -17.53 -8.56
N GLN A 105 -12.93 -17.23 -8.03
CA GLN A 105 -13.67 -15.99 -8.34
C GLN A 105 -12.99 -14.73 -7.83
N HIS A 106 -12.04 -14.82 -6.90
CA HIS A 106 -11.24 -13.73 -6.43
C HIS A 106 -10.16 -13.30 -7.44
N TYR A 107 -9.91 -14.11 -8.49
CA TYR A 107 -8.85 -13.88 -9.45
C TYR A 107 -9.37 -13.62 -10.85
N HIS A 108 -8.64 -12.75 -11.58
CA HIS A 108 -8.98 -12.36 -12.96
C HIS A 108 -7.75 -12.47 -13.86
N GLY A 109 -7.97 -12.57 -15.16
CA GLY A 109 -6.90 -12.59 -16.16
C GLY A 109 -5.85 -13.66 -15.90
N ASN A 110 -4.59 -13.25 -15.88
CA ASN A 110 -3.46 -14.15 -15.65
C ASN A 110 -3.45 -14.75 -14.26
N MET A 111 -3.90 -13.99 -13.26
CA MET A 111 -3.95 -14.48 -11.89
C MET A 111 -4.90 -15.67 -11.75
N LEU A 112 -6.00 -15.69 -12.50
CA LEU A 112 -6.88 -16.84 -12.54
C LEU A 112 -6.17 -18.08 -13.08
N ILE A 113 -5.40 -17.95 -14.16
CA ILE A 113 -4.63 -19.08 -14.73
C ILE A 113 -3.57 -19.57 -13.73
N CYS A 114 -2.87 -18.65 -13.06
CA CYS A 114 -1.93 -19.01 -12.00
C CYS A 114 -2.60 -19.72 -10.83
N TYR A 115 -3.76 -19.24 -10.41
CA TYR A 115 -4.55 -19.87 -9.35
C TYR A 115 -4.97 -21.32 -9.76
N LEU A 116 -5.47 -21.50 -10.97
CA LEU A 116 -5.88 -22.83 -11.47
C LEU A 116 -4.68 -23.80 -11.51
N HIS A 117 -3.50 -23.32 -11.91
CA HIS A 117 -2.27 -24.11 -11.86
C HIS A 117 -1.90 -24.49 -10.42
N ALA A 118 -1.90 -23.50 -9.51
CA ALA A 118 -1.60 -23.71 -8.09
C ALA A 118 -2.60 -24.67 -7.44
N TYR A 119 -3.89 -24.54 -7.73
CA TYR A 119 -4.94 -25.45 -7.27
C TYR A 119 -4.71 -26.89 -7.76
N CYS A 120 -4.37 -27.07 -9.05
CA CYS A 120 -4.11 -28.39 -9.57
C CYS A 120 -2.98 -29.11 -8.81
N LYS A 121 -1.92 -28.38 -8.51
CA LYS A 121 -0.78 -28.86 -7.73
C LYS A 121 -1.11 -29.05 -6.24
N HIS A 122 -1.92 -28.17 -5.66
CA HIS A 122 -2.27 -28.12 -4.26
C HIS A 122 -3.80 -28.01 -4.08
N PRO A 123 -4.58 -29.09 -4.20
CA PRO A 123 -6.04 -29.03 -4.11
C PRO A 123 -6.58 -28.45 -2.79
N ASN A 124 -5.80 -28.56 -1.71
CA ASN A 124 -6.15 -28.00 -0.41
C ASN A 124 -6.07 -26.45 -0.38
N LEU A 125 -5.52 -25.82 -1.41
CA LEU A 125 -5.47 -24.35 -1.54
C LEU A 125 -6.86 -23.72 -1.40
N GLU A 126 -7.82 -24.23 -2.13
CA GLU A 126 -9.19 -23.70 -2.11
C GLU A 126 -9.85 -23.85 -0.73
N TYR A 127 -9.55 -24.93 -0.03
CA TYR A 127 -10.02 -25.15 1.34
C TYR A 127 -9.42 -24.14 2.33
N LEU A 128 -8.10 -23.93 2.29
CA LEU A 128 -7.42 -22.96 3.17
C LEU A 128 -7.97 -21.55 2.98
N MET A 129 -8.11 -21.13 1.73
CA MET A 129 -8.68 -19.82 1.41
C MET A 129 -10.12 -19.68 1.86
N LYS A 130 -10.93 -20.74 1.72
CA LYS A 130 -12.30 -20.76 2.24
C LYS A 130 -12.38 -20.64 3.76
N GLN A 131 -11.37 -21.12 4.47
CA GLN A 131 -11.27 -20.94 5.92
C GLN A 131 -10.79 -19.54 6.33
N GLY A 132 -10.47 -18.67 5.36
CA GLY A 132 -10.02 -17.29 5.62
C GLY A 132 -8.50 -17.10 5.66
N TYR A 133 -7.71 -18.18 5.50
CA TYR A 133 -6.24 -18.07 5.47
C TYR A 133 -5.79 -17.54 4.12
N ASP A 134 -5.18 -16.35 4.13
CA ASP A 134 -4.57 -15.78 2.93
C ASP A 134 -3.19 -16.42 2.69
N VAL A 135 -3.20 -17.50 1.90
CA VAL A 135 -2.00 -18.27 1.55
C VAL A 135 -1.48 -17.94 0.16
N THR A 136 -1.99 -16.86 -0.43
CA THR A 136 -1.60 -16.37 -1.75
C THR A 136 -1.25 -14.91 -1.69
N SER A 137 -0.31 -14.49 -2.53
CA SER A 137 0.00 -13.07 -2.70
C SER A 137 0.24 -12.73 -4.17
N VAL A 138 0.01 -11.48 -4.52
CA VAL A 138 0.35 -10.93 -5.83
C VAL A 138 1.41 -9.86 -5.60
N ARG A 139 2.60 -10.07 -6.15
CA ARG A 139 3.66 -9.06 -6.15
C ARG A 139 3.75 -8.40 -7.51
N TYR A 140 3.92 -7.10 -7.48
CA TYR A 140 4.24 -6.33 -8.67
C TYR A 140 5.76 -6.26 -8.82
N THR A 141 6.27 -6.79 -9.94
CA THR A 141 7.70 -6.82 -10.24
C THR A 141 7.99 -6.09 -11.54
N GLY A 142 9.20 -5.52 -11.67
CA GLY A 142 9.66 -4.80 -12.86
C GLY A 142 9.84 -3.30 -12.65
N TRP A 143 10.70 -2.67 -13.46
CA TRP A 143 11.10 -1.25 -13.36
C TRP A 143 9.94 -0.24 -13.48
N TRP A 144 8.77 -0.72 -13.95
CA TRP A 144 7.54 0.08 -14.10
C TRP A 144 6.33 -0.52 -13.39
N GLY A 145 6.53 -1.51 -12.48
CA GLY A 145 5.43 -2.12 -11.71
C GLY A 145 4.41 -2.91 -12.53
N TYR A 146 4.74 -3.31 -13.76
CA TYR A 146 3.76 -3.90 -14.70
C TYR A 146 3.72 -5.44 -14.73
N GLN A 147 4.57 -6.12 -13.97
CA GLN A 147 4.53 -7.58 -13.88
C GLN A 147 3.89 -8.02 -12.58
N GLU A 148 2.74 -8.64 -12.69
CA GLU A 148 2.06 -9.29 -11.56
C GLU A 148 2.60 -10.71 -11.42
N LYS A 149 3.10 -11.05 -10.24
CA LYS A 149 3.56 -12.41 -9.91
C LYS A 149 2.67 -13.00 -8.84
N PHE A 150 2.01 -14.12 -9.18
CA PHE A 150 1.26 -14.93 -8.23
C PHE A 150 2.22 -15.79 -7.41
N LEU A 151 2.10 -15.72 -6.11
CA LEU A 151 2.93 -16.48 -5.18
C LEU A 151 2.05 -17.27 -4.22
N LEU A 152 2.50 -18.48 -3.89
CA LEU A 152 1.97 -19.24 -2.76
C LEU A 152 2.87 -19.02 -1.55
N SER A 153 2.27 -18.95 -0.37
CA SER A 153 3.03 -18.89 0.86
C SER A 153 3.92 -20.12 1.02
N GLN A 154 5.19 -19.87 1.29
CA GLN A 154 6.18 -20.92 1.59
C GLN A 154 6.01 -21.48 3.01
N ARG A 155 5.24 -20.80 3.85
CA ARG A 155 4.95 -21.21 5.22
C ARG A 155 3.99 -22.40 5.30
N VAL A 156 3.22 -22.66 4.24
CA VAL A 156 2.26 -23.77 4.18
C VAL A 156 2.98 -25.10 3.95
N ASN A 157 2.75 -26.06 4.82
CA ASN A 157 3.21 -27.43 4.61
C ASN A 157 2.23 -28.18 3.67
N TRP A 158 2.42 -28.04 2.37
CA TRP A 158 1.60 -28.64 1.33
C TRP A 158 1.62 -30.17 1.30
N LYS A 159 2.50 -30.82 2.06
CA LYS A 159 2.61 -32.29 2.15
C LYS A 159 1.62 -32.90 3.14
N SER A 160 1.04 -32.07 4.02
CA SER A 160 0.06 -32.49 5.02
C SER A 160 -1.38 -32.35 4.50
N ASN A 161 -2.27 -33.20 4.98
CA ASN A 161 -3.73 -33.04 4.84
C ASN A 161 -4.39 -32.59 6.15
N ASP A 162 -3.63 -32.46 7.23
CA ASP A 162 -4.09 -31.94 8.52
C ASP A 162 -3.93 -30.42 8.53
N LEU A 163 -5.03 -29.69 8.77
CA LEU A 163 -5.08 -28.24 8.71
C LEU A 163 -4.07 -27.59 9.64
N LEU A 164 -3.96 -28.06 10.88
CA LEU A 164 -3.02 -27.48 11.86
C LEU A 164 -1.57 -27.68 11.41
N LYS A 165 -1.25 -28.87 10.92
CA LYS A 165 0.09 -29.19 10.39
C LYS A 165 0.40 -28.43 9.12
N MET A 166 -0.61 -28.19 8.26
CA MET A 166 -0.44 -27.34 7.06
C MET A 166 -0.05 -25.92 7.43
N LEU A 167 -0.74 -25.37 8.42
CA LEU A 167 -0.55 -23.99 8.87
C LEU A 167 0.59 -23.81 9.88
N GLY A 168 1.19 -24.91 10.37
CA GLY A 168 2.23 -24.85 11.41
C GLY A 168 1.71 -24.34 12.75
N LEU A 169 0.43 -24.58 13.07
CA LEU A 169 -0.24 -24.10 14.27
C LEU A 169 -0.53 -25.26 15.25
N ASN A 170 -0.51 -24.95 16.52
CA ASN A 170 -1.10 -25.80 17.55
C ASN A 170 -2.60 -25.44 17.79
N LYS A 171 -3.30 -26.22 18.61
CA LYS A 171 -4.73 -26.01 18.88
C LYS A 171 -5.03 -24.66 19.55
N THR A 172 -4.16 -24.19 20.42
CA THR A 172 -4.34 -22.93 21.14
C THR A 172 -4.18 -21.75 20.19
N GLU A 173 -3.13 -21.77 19.36
CA GLU A 173 -2.87 -20.76 18.33
C GLU A 173 -3.99 -20.71 17.28
N PHE A 174 -4.44 -21.88 16.83
CA PHE A 174 -5.55 -21.96 15.88
C PHE A 174 -6.85 -21.36 16.46
N LYS A 175 -7.09 -21.59 17.78
CA LYS A 175 -8.24 -20.98 18.44
C LYS A 175 -8.10 -19.45 18.57
N ALA A 176 -6.89 -18.97 18.88
CA ALA A 176 -6.61 -17.54 18.99
C ALA A 176 -6.81 -16.81 17.66
N LEU A 177 -6.39 -17.41 16.55
CA LEU A 177 -6.54 -16.86 15.20
C LEU A 177 -7.96 -16.87 14.64
N LYS A 178 -8.92 -17.48 15.34
CA LYS A 178 -10.29 -17.56 14.87
C LYS A 178 -10.93 -16.17 14.73
N GLY A 179 -11.34 -15.83 13.50
CA GLY A 179 -11.84 -14.52 13.12
C GLY A 179 -10.77 -13.55 12.61
N SER A 180 -9.49 -13.94 12.72
CA SER A 180 -8.33 -13.17 12.26
C SER A 180 -7.38 -14.03 11.42
N GLU A 181 -7.93 -15.01 10.70
CA GLU A 181 -7.18 -15.97 9.88
C GLU A 181 -6.30 -15.29 8.82
N HIS A 182 -6.70 -14.11 8.34
CA HIS A 182 -5.94 -13.29 7.38
C HIS A 182 -4.61 -12.77 7.95
N LEU A 183 -4.43 -12.74 9.27
CA LEU A 183 -3.17 -12.34 9.93
C LEU A 183 -2.22 -13.53 10.17
N TRP A 184 -2.52 -14.70 9.65
CA TRP A 184 -1.78 -15.92 9.93
C TRP A 184 -0.27 -15.83 9.65
N GLU A 185 0.15 -15.27 8.49
CA GLU A 185 1.58 -15.12 8.18
C GLU A 185 2.28 -14.17 9.14
N GLN A 186 1.70 -12.99 9.37
CA GLN A 186 2.24 -12.01 10.33
C GLN A 186 2.30 -12.60 11.74
N TYR A 187 1.28 -13.36 12.13
CA TYR A 187 1.29 -14.08 13.41
C TYR A 187 2.48 -15.04 13.50
N LEU A 188 2.76 -15.81 12.46
CA LEU A 188 3.90 -16.73 12.44
C LEU A 188 5.24 -15.99 12.55
N ASP A 189 5.38 -14.85 11.87
CA ASP A 189 6.58 -14.04 11.92
C ASP A 189 6.84 -13.52 13.34
N TYR A 190 5.84 -12.90 13.98
CA TYR A 190 5.97 -12.42 15.35
C TYR A 190 6.09 -13.55 16.38
N ARG A 191 5.51 -14.73 16.14
CA ARG A 191 5.71 -15.90 17.01
C ARG A 191 7.17 -16.37 17.01
N GLU A 192 7.83 -16.34 15.86
CA GLU A 192 9.25 -16.70 15.75
C GLU A 192 10.14 -15.69 16.47
N GLU A 193 9.78 -14.42 16.39
CA GLU A 193 10.52 -13.34 17.05
C GLU A 193 10.28 -13.30 18.56
N TYR A 194 9.03 -13.56 19.01
CA TYR A 194 8.63 -13.52 20.42
C TYR A 194 8.04 -14.85 20.91
N PRO A 195 8.82 -15.96 20.94
CA PRO A 195 8.29 -17.31 21.18
C PRO A 195 7.76 -17.55 22.61
N LYS A 196 8.01 -16.63 23.53
CA LYS A 196 7.56 -16.71 24.92
C LYS A 196 6.24 -15.98 25.19
N LEU A 197 5.74 -15.24 24.22
CA LEU A 197 4.47 -14.53 24.36
C LEU A 197 3.29 -15.49 24.17
N ARG A 198 2.16 -15.13 24.74
CA ARG A 198 0.92 -15.86 24.55
C ARG A 198 0.37 -15.60 23.13
N PRO A 199 -0.38 -16.56 22.56
CA PRO A 199 -0.95 -16.42 21.22
C PRO A 199 -1.78 -15.13 21.04
N GLU A 200 -2.53 -14.73 22.04
CA GLU A 200 -3.35 -13.52 22.01
C GLU A 200 -2.50 -12.23 21.97
N ASP A 201 -1.38 -12.21 22.69
CA ASP A 201 -0.45 -11.08 22.69
C ASP A 201 0.28 -10.98 21.33
N ILE A 202 0.67 -12.10 20.73
CA ILE A 202 1.27 -12.17 19.39
C ILE A 202 0.27 -11.71 18.32
N LEU A 203 -0.98 -12.18 18.41
CA LEU A 203 -2.04 -11.77 17.48
C LEU A 203 -2.29 -10.26 17.54
N ASN A 204 -2.34 -9.70 18.75
CA ASN A 204 -2.50 -8.25 18.92
C ASN A 204 -1.32 -7.46 18.31
N ILE A 205 -0.09 -7.95 18.44
CA ILE A 205 1.08 -7.37 17.76
C ILE A 205 0.91 -7.45 16.25
N ALA A 206 0.51 -8.60 15.71
CA ALA A 206 0.32 -8.80 14.28
C ALA A 206 -0.78 -7.88 13.71
N GLU A 207 -1.87 -7.66 14.46
CA GLU A 207 -2.97 -6.79 14.07
C GLU A 207 -2.55 -5.31 14.03
N VAL A 208 -1.79 -4.86 15.01
CA VAL A 208 -1.35 -3.47 15.15
C VAL A 208 -0.26 -3.15 14.12
N PHE A 209 0.76 -3.99 14.01
CA PHE A 209 1.96 -3.68 13.22
C PHE A 209 1.95 -4.27 11.81
N LYS A 210 1.10 -5.24 11.51
CA LYS A 210 0.90 -5.82 10.16
C LYS A 210 2.19 -6.19 9.42
N GLY A 211 3.22 -6.62 10.14
CA GLY A 211 4.53 -6.97 9.60
C GLY A 211 5.57 -5.82 9.60
N GLU A 212 5.27 -4.68 10.19
CA GLU A 212 6.21 -3.56 10.38
C GLU A 212 7.14 -3.81 11.60
N HIS A 213 7.96 -4.86 11.52
CA HIS A 213 8.86 -5.28 12.61
C HIS A 213 9.79 -4.15 13.08
N GLY A 214 10.40 -3.41 12.15
CA GLY A 214 11.32 -2.32 12.47
C GLY A 214 10.66 -1.17 13.25
N THR A 215 9.37 -0.90 13.00
CA THR A 215 8.61 0.10 13.76
C THR A 215 8.38 -0.37 15.18
N LEU A 216 7.99 -1.63 15.41
CA LEU A 216 7.83 -2.20 16.73
C LEU A 216 9.16 -2.18 17.53
N GLU A 217 10.25 -2.68 16.93
CA GLU A 217 11.57 -2.68 17.56
C GLU A 217 12.03 -1.26 17.97
N ARG A 218 11.81 -0.27 17.10
CA ARG A 218 12.12 1.12 17.40
C ARG A 218 11.33 1.62 18.60
N LEU A 219 10.01 1.42 18.64
CA LEU A 219 9.15 1.87 19.72
C LEU A 219 9.51 1.20 21.06
N VAL A 220 9.78 -0.10 21.05
CA VAL A 220 10.24 -0.86 22.21
C VAL A 220 11.57 -0.30 22.74
N ARG A 221 12.52 -0.03 21.86
CA ARG A 221 13.85 0.48 22.23
C ARG A 221 13.79 1.87 22.86
N ILE A 222 13.04 2.80 22.24
CA ILE A 222 12.98 4.19 22.71
C ILE A 222 12.17 4.36 23.98
N THR A 223 11.12 3.56 24.19
CA THR A 223 10.27 3.64 25.38
C THR A 223 10.74 2.74 26.53
N GLY A 224 11.54 1.68 26.25
CA GLY A 224 11.87 0.64 27.21
C GLY A 224 10.70 -0.28 27.56
N LEU A 225 9.57 -0.16 26.89
CA LEU A 225 8.38 -0.99 27.13
C LEU A 225 8.51 -2.34 26.43
N THR A 226 7.70 -3.33 26.88
CA THR A 226 7.65 -4.63 26.21
C THR A 226 6.78 -4.57 24.94
N PRO A 227 7.05 -5.42 23.91
CA PRO A 227 6.30 -5.41 22.65
C PRO A 227 4.78 -5.53 22.83
N GLN A 228 4.34 -6.45 23.71
CA GLN A 228 2.93 -6.66 23.99
C GLN A 228 2.28 -5.46 24.70
N ARG A 229 3.04 -4.70 25.49
CA ARG A 229 2.53 -3.50 26.17
C ARG A 229 2.35 -2.35 25.17
N VAL A 230 3.31 -2.16 24.29
CA VAL A 230 3.23 -1.17 23.19
C VAL A 230 2.05 -1.48 22.30
N ALA A 231 1.93 -2.71 21.77
CA ALA A 231 0.84 -3.11 20.89
C ALA A 231 -0.53 -2.95 21.56
N ARG A 232 -0.67 -3.38 22.82
CA ARG A 232 -1.92 -3.25 23.58
C ARG A 232 -2.33 -1.79 23.73
N TYR A 233 -1.40 -0.93 24.10
CA TYR A 233 -1.69 0.50 24.27
C TYR A 233 -2.15 1.15 22.95
N ILE A 234 -1.44 0.89 21.85
CA ILE A 234 -1.81 1.38 20.51
C ILE A 234 -3.24 0.93 20.14
N HIS A 235 -3.53 -0.35 20.35
CA HIS A 235 -4.84 -0.92 20.07
C HIS A 235 -5.96 -0.30 20.93
N GLU A 236 -5.75 -0.18 22.26
CA GLU A 236 -6.72 0.39 23.20
C GLU A 236 -7.02 1.87 22.91
N GLN A 237 -6.02 2.65 22.53
CA GLN A 237 -6.16 4.07 22.17
C GLN A 237 -6.66 4.29 20.73
N LYS A 238 -6.85 3.21 19.96
CA LYS A 238 -7.31 3.25 18.54
C LYS A 238 -6.47 4.19 17.68
N MET A 239 -5.19 4.17 17.86
CA MET A 239 -4.20 4.93 17.09
C MET A 239 -3.37 4.00 16.20
N THR A 240 -2.62 4.57 15.27
CA THR A 240 -1.64 3.84 14.46
C THR A 240 -0.25 3.85 15.13
N PRO A 241 0.65 2.91 14.76
CA PRO A 241 2.05 2.98 15.18
C PRO A 241 2.74 4.30 14.79
N LEU A 242 2.31 4.92 13.70
CA LEU A 242 2.82 6.21 13.25
C LEU A 242 2.39 7.34 14.20
N ASP A 243 1.10 7.42 14.54
CA ASP A 243 0.60 8.43 15.50
C ASP A 243 1.37 8.34 16.83
N TYR A 244 1.63 7.11 17.30
CA TYR A 244 2.39 6.91 18.53
C TYR A 244 3.86 7.35 18.38
N SER A 245 4.47 7.08 17.24
CA SER A 245 5.82 7.54 16.92
C SER A 245 5.91 9.07 16.93
N ASP A 246 4.96 9.75 16.27
CA ASP A 246 4.91 11.22 16.21
C ASP A 246 4.74 11.82 17.60
N TYR A 247 3.91 11.23 18.44
CA TYR A 247 3.74 11.66 19.84
C TYR A 247 5.05 11.56 20.63
N LEU A 248 5.78 10.45 20.50
CA LEU A 248 7.05 10.29 21.20
C LEU A 248 8.11 11.28 20.70
N GLU A 249 8.16 11.57 19.40
CA GLU A 249 9.03 12.59 18.84
C GLU A 249 8.68 14.01 19.36
N GLN A 250 7.40 14.31 19.53
CA GLN A 250 6.96 15.56 20.19
C GLN A 250 7.39 15.61 21.66
N CYS A 251 7.28 14.50 22.38
CA CYS A 251 7.76 14.40 23.75
C CYS A 251 9.28 14.66 23.85
N GLU A 252 10.07 14.06 22.95
CA GLU A 252 11.53 14.28 22.90
C GLU A 252 11.86 15.76 22.55
N THR A 253 11.15 16.35 21.59
CA THR A 253 11.34 17.75 21.20
C THR A 253 11.10 18.71 22.36
N LEU A 254 10.14 18.40 23.23
CA LEU A 254 9.82 19.19 24.43
C LEU A 254 10.55 18.70 25.69
N GLU A 255 11.57 17.84 25.53
CA GLU A 255 12.43 17.33 26.62
C GLU A 255 11.67 16.54 27.70
N TYR A 256 10.50 15.93 27.37
CA TYR A 256 9.81 15.03 28.28
C TYR A 256 10.56 13.70 28.39
N ASN A 257 10.55 13.12 29.60
CA ASN A 257 11.15 11.81 29.84
C ASN A 257 10.24 10.68 29.33
N ILE A 258 10.51 10.19 28.11
CA ILE A 258 9.73 9.11 27.46
C ILE A 258 9.91 7.74 28.14
N HIS A 259 10.85 7.58 29.08
CA HIS A 259 10.96 6.36 29.91
C HIS A 259 10.02 6.40 31.11
N ASP A 260 9.44 7.55 31.43
CA ASP A 260 8.35 7.61 32.39
C ASP A 260 7.08 7.04 31.77
N THR A 261 6.52 6.04 32.43
CA THR A 261 5.30 5.37 31.96
C THR A 261 4.10 6.32 31.81
N MET A 262 4.01 7.35 32.65
CA MET A 262 2.92 8.34 32.56
C MET A 262 3.05 9.21 31.32
N ILE A 263 4.27 9.45 30.86
CA ILE A 263 4.56 10.17 29.61
C ILE A 263 4.44 9.22 28.42
N ALA A 264 5.08 8.04 28.47
CA ALA A 264 5.04 7.09 27.37
C ALA A 264 3.63 6.55 27.07
N LEU A 265 2.79 6.38 28.10
CA LEU A 265 1.45 5.80 27.98
C LEU A 265 0.39 6.70 28.65
N PRO A 266 0.15 7.92 28.13
CA PRO A 266 -0.86 8.81 28.72
C PRO A 266 -2.25 8.16 28.68
N HIS A 267 -3.06 8.45 29.68
CA HIS A 267 -4.41 7.88 29.79
C HIS A 267 -5.30 8.29 28.59
N ASP A 268 -5.19 9.53 28.14
CA ASP A 268 -5.87 10.07 26.95
C ASP A 268 -4.80 10.52 25.96
N PHE A 269 -4.50 9.63 25.03
CA PHE A 269 -3.48 9.85 24.00
C PHE A 269 -3.76 11.08 23.14
N TRP A 270 -4.98 11.17 22.59
CA TRP A 270 -5.30 12.22 21.63
C TRP A 270 -5.31 13.61 22.24
N THR A 271 -5.76 13.73 23.50
CA THR A 271 -5.69 15.01 24.23
C THR A 271 -4.24 15.44 24.44
N MET A 272 -3.37 14.49 24.87
CA MET A 272 -1.95 14.81 25.07
C MET A 272 -1.23 15.12 23.75
N HIS A 273 -1.40 14.29 22.73
CA HIS A 273 -0.82 14.53 21.40
C HIS A 273 -1.18 15.91 20.86
N ASN A 274 -2.46 16.27 20.86
CA ASN A 274 -2.92 17.57 20.39
C ASN A 274 -2.36 18.74 21.22
N ARG A 275 -2.24 18.56 22.53
CA ARG A 275 -1.65 19.57 23.42
C ARG A 275 -0.15 19.81 23.08
N LEU A 276 0.63 18.73 22.89
CA LEU A 276 2.05 18.87 22.52
C LEU A 276 2.21 19.52 21.15
N THR A 277 1.39 19.13 20.19
CA THR A 277 1.36 19.78 18.86
C THR A 277 1.10 21.28 18.97
N GLN A 278 0.17 21.70 19.82
CA GLN A 278 -0.12 23.15 20.02
C GLN A 278 1.08 23.87 20.65
N ILE A 279 1.77 23.28 21.62
CA ILE A 279 2.95 23.89 22.27
C ILE A 279 4.07 24.06 21.23
N ILE A 280 4.39 23.02 20.45
CA ILE A 280 5.45 23.08 19.44
C ILE A 280 5.14 24.12 18.37
N ASN A 281 3.90 24.18 17.88
CA ASN A 281 3.50 25.17 16.88
C ASN A 281 3.58 26.59 17.44
N TYR A 282 3.18 26.81 18.68
CA TYR A 282 3.29 28.13 19.31
C TYR A 282 4.75 28.59 19.45
N GLU A 283 5.65 27.73 19.92
CA GLU A 283 7.08 28.02 20.04
C GLU A 283 7.72 28.29 18.67
N HIS A 284 7.34 27.52 17.66
CA HIS A 284 7.80 27.73 16.29
C HIS A 284 7.33 29.07 15.75
N ASP A 285 6.06 29.41 15.88
CA ASP A 285 5.49 30.66 15.39
C ASP A 285 6.11 31.88 16.08
N GLU A 286 6.37 31.79 17.39
CA GLU A 286 7.05 32.83 18.14
C GLU A 286 8.48 33.01 17.65
N LEU A 287 9.24 31.94 17.43
CA LEU A 287 10.60 31.99 16.88
C LEU A 287 10.63 32.62 15.48
N VAL A 288 9.70 32.25 14.62
CA VAL A 288 9.57 32.81 13.27
C VAL A 288 9.30 34.32 13.34
N LEU A 289 8.39 34.75 14.23
CA LEU A 289 8.07 36.15 14.41
C LEU A 289 9.26 36.97 14.99
N GLN A 290 9.99 36.42 15.96
CA GLN A 290 11.18 37.05 16.51
C GLN A 290 12.27 37.22 15.43
N ASN A 291 12.54 36.20 14.64
CA ASN A 291 13.48 36.25 13.52
C ASN A 291 13.05 37.28 12.46
N PHE A 292 11.77 37.31 12.09
CA PHE A 292 11.23 38.30 11.17
C PHE A 292 11.50 39.73 11.68
N THR A 293 11.14 40.00 12.94
CA THR A 293 11.31 41.33 13.57
C THR A 293 12.77 41.75 13.61
N LYS A 294 13.68 40.86 14.00
CA LYS A 294 15.13 41.10 14.01
C LYS A 294 15.64 41.51 12.64
N ARG A 295 15.20 40.82 11.59
CA ARG A 295 15.66 41.02 10.22
C ARG A 295 15.06 42.24 9.52
N LEU A 296 14.00 42.84 10.06
CA LEU A 296 13.46 44.09 9.52
C LEU A 296 14.52 45.19 9.49
N ALA A 297 15.29 45.34 10.57
CA ALA A 297 16.35 46.33 10.64
C ALA A 297 17.50 46.07 9.63
N GLU A 298 17.82 44.77 9.40
CA GLU A 298 18.90 44.39 8.48
C GLU A 298 18.52 44.69 7.01
N ARG A 299 17.24 44.67 6.65
CA ARG A 299 16.76 44.86 5.28
C ARG A 299 16.40 46.30 4.90
N VAL A 300 16.40 47.22 5.84
CA VAL A 300 16.15 48.66 5.56
C VAL A 300 17.08 49.20 4.47
N CYS A 301 18.32 48.72 4.41
CA CYS A 301 19.29 49.13 3.38
C CYS A 301 18.88 48.72 1.95
N LEU A 302 17.93 47.80 1.78
CA LEU A 302 17.38 47.38 0.48
C LEU A 302 16.20 48.25 0.04
N GLU A 303 15.70 49.13 0.90
CA GLU A 303 14.58 50.03 0.58
C GLU A 303 15.07 51.25 -0.18
N PHE A 304 14.40 51.58 -1.25
CA PHE A 304 14.68 52.80 -2.02
C PHE A 304 13.47 53.27 -2.82
N SER A 305 13.50 54.52 -3.25
CA SER A 305 12.49 55.10 -4.13
C SER A 305 13.17 55.85 -5.28
N ALA A 306 12.73 55.56 -6.50
CA ALA A 306 13.18 56.19 -7.74
C ALA A 306 12.09 56.15 -8.80
N ASP A 307 12.03 57.19 -9.62
CA ASP A 307 11.15 57.27 -10.82
C ASP A 307 9.68 56.95 -10.56
N GLY A 308 9.16 57.36 -9.40
CA GLY A 308 7.76 57.09 -9.01
C GLY A 308 7.49 55.65 -8.55
N LEU A 309 8.53 54.85 -8.35
CA LEU A 309 8.50 53.50 -7.79
C LEU A 309 9.12 53.48 -6.39
N LEU A 310 8.63 52.57 -5.57
CA LEU A 310 9.12 52.32 -4.21
C LEU A 310 9.44 50.83 -4.08
N VAL A 311 10.64 50.49 -3.64
CA VAL A 311 11.03 49.17 -3.14
C VAL A 311 10.99 49.20 -1.63
N ARG A 312 10.20 48.33 -1.01
CA ARG A 312 10.12 48.22 0.44
C ARG A 312 10.04 46.74 0.89
N GLN A 313 10.42 46.51 2.11
CA GLN A 313 10.21 45.20 2.74
C GLN A 313 8.77 44.99 3.17
N PRO A 314 8.33 43.70 3.38
CA PRO A 314 7.06 43.39 4.03
C PRO A 314 7.05 43.90 5.49
N HIS A 315 5.93 44.41 5.95
CA HIS A 315 5.76 44.86 7.35
C HIS A 315 5.30 43.69 8.27
N SER A 316 4.83 42.61 7.71
CA SER A 316 4.42 41.42 8.45
C SER A 316 4.52 40.16 7.56
N LEU A 317 4.55 38.99 8.19
CA LEU A 317 4.47 37.68 7.48
C LEU A 317 3.16 37.57 6.70
N LYS A 318 2.05 38.02 7.32
CA LYS A 318 0.74 38.01 6.68
C LYS A 318 0.72 38.86 5.41
N GLU A 319 1.46 39.93 5.33
CA GLU A 319 1.53 40.75 4.11
C GLU A 319 2.19 39.99 2.95
N ILE A 320 3.16 39.10 3.23
CA ILE A 320 3.73 38.19 2.20
C ILE A 320 2.70 37.17 1.72
N GLU A 321 1.90 36.60 2.64
CA GLU A 321 0.85 35.66 2.31
C GLU A 321 -0.26 36.31 1.48
N ASP A 322 -0.69 37.53 1.89
CA ASP A 322 -1.70 38.31 1.16
C ASP A 322 -1.21 38.73 -0.23
N GLU A 323 0.08 39.08 -0.38
CA GLU A 323 0.71 39.40 -1.66
C GLU A 323 0.58 38.20 -2.63
N GLY A 324 0.94 37.01 -2.15
CA GLY A 324 0.82 35.79 -2.96
C GLY A 324 -0.61 35.51 -3.40
N ARG A 325 -1.56 35.72 -2.51
CA ARG A 325 -3.00 35.55 -2.77
C ARG A 325 -3.52 36.57 -3.79
N ILE A 326 -3.16 37.86 -3.62
CA ILE A 326 -3.69 38.95 -4.48
C ILE A 326 -3.08 38.87 -5.89
N LEU A 327 -1.77 38.62 -5.98
CA LEU A 327 -1.07 38.52 -7.26
C LEU A 327 -1.11 37.11 -7.89
N SER A 328 -1.78 36.15 -7.23
CA SER A 328 -1.95 34.76 -7.69
C SER A 328 -0.61 34.07 -8.00
N HIS A 329 0.38 34.21 -7.13
CA HIS A 329 1.67 33.53 -7.23
C HIS A 329 2.15 32.92 -5.90
N CYS A 330 3.22 32.13 -5.93
CA CYS A 330 3.66 31.27 -4.83
C CYS A 330 4.37 31.99 -3.65
N VAL A 331 4.54 33.31 -3.69
CA VAL A 331 5.32 34.03 -2.67
C VAL A 331 4.76 33.90 -1.25
N GLY A 332 3.46 33.69 -1.10
CA GLY A 332 2.85 33.45 0.21
C GLY A 332 3.47 32.28 0.97
N GLY A 333 3.87 31.22 0.25
CA GLY A 333 4.58 30.06 0.82
C GLY A 333 6.03 30.34 1.25
N TYR A 334 6.55 31.54 1.03
CA TYR A 334 7.93 31.90 1.36
C TYR A 334 8.06 32.76 2.63
N ALA A 335 6.95 33.04 3.31
CA ALA A 335 6.93 33.89 4.50
C ALA A 335 7.91 33.42 5.59
N GLU A 336 7.87 32.13 5.93
CA GLU A 336 8.80 31.53 6.92
C GLU A 336 10.25 31.58 6.43
N ARG A 337 10.52 31.23 5.17
CA ARG A 337 11.90 31.30 4.61
C ARG A 337 12.46 32.72 4.63
N HIS A 338 11.60 33.72 4.39
CA HIS A 338 11.95 35.14 4.52
C HIS A 338 12.26 35.49 5.97
N ALA A 339 11.43 35.08 6.93
CA ALA A 339 11.68 35.33 8.35
C ALA A 339 13.01 34.71 8.80
N MET A 340 13.27 33.47 8.41
CA MET A 340 14.48 32.72 8.77
C MET A 340 15.75 33.19 8.01
N GLY A 341 15.60 34.14 7.06
CA GLY A 341 16.72 34.73 6.31
C GLY A 341 17.30 33.82 5.24
N LYS A 342 16.55 32.83 4.80
CA LYS A 342 16.94 31.93 3.69
C LYS A 342 16.75 32.60 2.31
N LEU A 343 16.01 33.69 2.26
CA LEU A 343 15.76 34.56 1.12
C LEU A 343 15.26 35.93 1.63
N SER A 344 15.23 36.96 0.77
CA SER A 344 14.62 38.25 1.09
C SER A 344 13.55 38.60 0.06
N ILE A 345 12.32 38.75 0.51
CA ILE A 345 11.20 39.23 -0.29
C ILE A 345 11.14 40.75 -0.14
N MET A 346 11.13 41.45 -1.26
CA MET A 346 10.89 42.88 -1.34
C MET A 346 9.69 43.17 -2.23
N PHE A 347 8.91 44.18 -1.90
CA PHE A 347 7.77 44.62 -2.67
C PHE A 347 8.11 45.82 -3.53
N LEU A 348 7.92 45.73 -4.82
CA LEU A 348 7.95 46.89 -5.72
C LEU A 348 6.51 47.47 -5.77
N ARG A 349 6.40 48.75 -5.50
CA ARG A 349 5.14 49.52 -5.41
C ARG A 349 5.20 50.74 -6.30
N LYS A 350 4.05 51.28 -6.69
CA LYS A 350 3.95 52.65 -7.16
C LYS A 350 4.04 53.58 -5.97
N ALA A 351 4.87 54.61 -6.02
CA ALA A 351 5.03 55.56 -4.89
C ALA A 351 3.71 56.25 -4.52
N SER A 352 2.79 56.39 -5.48
CA SER A 352 1.44 56.93 -5.27
C SER A 352 0.47 55.94 -4.56
N GLU A 353 0.80 54.65 -4.57
CA GLU A 353 -0.05 53.57 -4.01
C GLU A 353 0.84 52.55 -3.24
N PRO A 354 1.50 52.94 -2.15
CA PRO A 354 2.58 52.15 -1.52
C PRO A 354 2.10 50.84 -0.88
N ASN A 355 0.81 50.72 -0.59
CA ASN A 355 0.20 49.52 0.03
C ASN A 355 -0.48 48.60 -0.99
N LYS A 356 -0.56 48.99 -2.26
CA LYS A 356 -1.20 48.20 -3.29
C LYS A 356 -0.18 47.27 -3.97
N PRO A 357 -0.42 45.96 -3.98
CA PRO A 357 0.43 45.00 -4.67
C PRO A 357 0.65 45.37 -6.15
N TYR A 358 1.93 45.33 -6.56
CA TYR A 358 2.32 45.64 -7.94
C TYR A 358 3.27 44.54 -8.47
N TYR A 359 4.46 44.41 -7.90
CA TYR A 359 5.39 43.30 -8.16
C TYR A 359 6.11 42.87 -6.89
N THR A 360 6.54 41.61 -6.87
CA THR A 360 7.36 41.01 -5.81
C THR A 360 8.73 40.66 -6.34
N VAL A 361 9.78 40.94 -5.59
CA VAL A 361 11.17 40.67 -5.94
C VAL A 361 11.78 39.78 -4.86
N GLU A 362 12.48 38.72 -5.26
CA GLU A 362 13.34 37.90 -4.39
C GLU A 362 14.79 38.39 -4.55
N VAL A 363 15.45 38.64 -3.43
CA VAL A 363 16.84 39.14 -3.35
C VAL A 363 17.72 38.15 -2.61
#